data_4e0bce30e28b092e72f0ad621b6633cb
#
_entry.id   4e0bce30e28b092e72f0ad621b6633cb
#
_cell.length_a   1.000
_cell.length_b   1.000
_cell.length_c   1.000
_cell.angle_alpha   90.00
_cell.angle_beta   90.00
_cell.angle_gamma   90.00
#
_symmetry.space_group_name_H-M   'P 1'
#
loop_
_entity.id
_entity.type
_entity.pdbx_description
1 polymer ?
#
loop_
_entity_poly.entity_id
_entity_poly.type
_entity_poly.pdbx_seq_one_letter_code
_entity_poly.pdbx_strand_id
1 'polypeptide(L)'
;MKQTPIDPKLIDSLVGELGINDFAKATIREVKLVAARAEKQSGVEFIKMEMGIPGLPAAKVGVEAQMKALGNGIANLYPDIQGLPELKNEASRFVKAFIGIDIAPEGCVPVCGSMQGTFASFLTCSQADSKKDTVLFIDPGFPVQKMQLQVMGVKYETFDVYSYRGERLGEKLESYLKQGNICAIVYSNPNNPSWICLNEEELKTIGQLATQYDAIVMEDLAYFAMDFRRDLSKPFLPPYQPTVGRYTDNYILLISGSKAFSYRSEEHTSELQS
;
A
#
# COMPACT_ATOMS: atom_id res chain seq x y z
N MET A 1 22.99 -26.51 21.22
CA MET A 1 22.31 -25.69 20.19
C MET A 1 21.61 -26.63 19.23
N LYS A 2 20.35 -26.38 18.87
CA LYS A 2 19.69 -27.17 17.81
C LYS A 2 20.47 -26.91 16.51
N GLN A 3 20.90 -27.99 15.85
CA GLN A 3 21.64 -27.92 14.61
C GLN A 3 20.69 -27.33 13.54
N THR A 4 21.05 -26.21 12.96
CA THR A 4 20.30 -25.64 11.85
C THR A 4 20.53 -26.48 10.60
N PRO A 5 19.52 -26.60 9.67
CA PRO A 5 19.70 -27.41 8.46
C PRO A 5 20.73 -26.82 7.47
N ILE A 6 21.17 -25.59 7.71
CA ILE A 6 22.17 -24.88 6.89
C ILE A 6 23.31 -24.43 7.80
N ASP A 7 24.55 -24.62 7.33
CA ASP A 7 25.73 -24.14 8.03
C ASP A 7 25.71 -22.60 8.11
N PRO A 8 25.74 -22.01 9.31
CA PRO A 8 25.79 -20.54 9.46
C PRO A 8 26.95 -19.89 8.69
N LYS A 9 28.10 -20.58 8.57
CA LYS A 9 29.26 -20.07 7.83
C LYS A 9 28.97 -19.87 6.35
N LEU A 10 28.09 -20.70 5.78
CA LEU A 10 27.62 -20.49 4.38
C LEU A 10 26.85 -19.18 4.26
N ILE A 11 25.96 -18.90 5.22
CA ILE A 11 25.19 -17.65 5.22
C ILE A 11 26.11 -16.44 5.38
N ASP A 12 27.07 -16.50 6.32
CA ASP A 12 28.04 -15.42 6.54
C ASP A 12 28.89 -15.15 5.29
N SER A 13 29.33 -16.21 4.60
CA SER A 13 30.05 -16.09 3.33
C SER A 13 29.21 -15.40 2.25
N LEU A 14 27.95 -15.82 2.07
CA LEU A 14 27.05 -15.26 1.07
C LEU A 14 26.68 -13.78 1.36
N VAL A 15 26.50 -13.42 2.61
CA VAL A 15 26.28 -12.04 3.05
C VAL A 15 27.50 -11.19 2.71
N GLY A 16 28.71 -11.69 2.98
CA GLY A 16 29.96 -11.02 2.63
C GLY A 16 30.16 -10.87 1.12
N GLU A 17 29.93 -11.93 0.33
CA GLU A 17 30.03 -11.92 -1.13
C GLU A 17 29.08 -10.92 -1.79
N LEU A 18 27.91 -10.69 -1.20
CA LEU A 18 26.91 -9.74 -1.67
C LEU A 18 27.15 -8.31 -1.17
N GLY A 19 28.18 -8.10 -0.35
CA GLY A 19 28.51 -6.78 0.19
C GLY A 19 27.48 -6.24 1.18
N ILE A 20 26.71 -7.12 1.85
CA ILE A 20 25.68 -6.72 2.81
C ILE A 20 26.38 -6.46 4.15
N ASN A 21 26.52 -5.18 4.53
CA ASN A 21 27.22 -4.78 5.75
C ASN A 21 26.44 -5.07 7.03
N ASP A 22 25.11 -5.02 6.98
CA ASP A 22 24.22 -5.27 8.11
C ASP A 22 22.99 -6.04 7.63
N PHE A 23 22.98 -7.35 7.85
CA PHE A 23 21.89 -8.21 7.38
C PHE A 23 20.54 -7.87 8.03
N ALA A 24 20.53 -7.28 9.22
CA ALA A 24 19.30 -6.83 9.87
C ALA A 24 18.64 -5.65 9.14
N LYS A 25 19.39 -4.94 8.29
CA LYS A 25 18.91 -3.84 7.45
C LYS A 25 18.82 -4.21 5.97
N ALA A 26 19.06 -5.48 5.64
CA ALA A 26 19.03 -5.95 4.26
C ALA A 26 17.65 -5.74 3.63
N THR A 27 17.66 -5.35 2.37
CA THR A 27 16.45 -5.24 1.56
C THR A 27 15.84 -6.61 1.28
N ILE A 28 14.54 -6.66 0.95
CA ILE A 28 13.86 -7.91 0.54
C ILE A 28 14.61 -8.57 -0.63
N ARG A 29 15.15 -7.78 -1.56
CA ARG A 29 15.92 -8.28 -2.71
C ARG A 29 17.21 -8.96 -2.27
N GLU A 30 17.95 -8.37 -1.35
CA GLU A 30 19.17 -8.95 -0.80
C GLU A 30 18.88 -10.25 -0.04
N VAL A 31 17.86 -10.27 0.82
CA VAL A 31 17.41 -11.48 1.51
C VAL A 31 17.07 -12.59 0.53
N LYS A 32 16.32 -12.29 -0.55
CA LYS A 32 16.02 -13.24 -1.63
C LYS A 32 17.28 -13.80 -2.30
N LEU A 33 18.26 -12.95 -2.57
CA LEU A 33 19.51 -13.38 -3.21
C LEU A 33 20.32 -14.30 -2.29
N VAL A 34 20.44 -13.98 -1.00
CA VAL A 34 21.08 -14.84 -0.01
C VAL A 34 20.36 -16.19 0.07
N ALA A 35 19.03 -16.19 0.21
CA ALA A 35 18.23 -17.40 0.28
C ALA A 35 18.40 -18.28 -0.97
N ALA A 36 18.31 -17.71 -2.17
CA ALA A 36 18.44 -18.44 -3.42
C ALA A 36 19.84 -19.06 -3.60
N ARG A 37 20.90 -18.34 -3.21
CA ARG A 37 22.27 -18.87 -3.25
C ARG A 37 22.50 -19.96 -2.20
N ALA A 38 21.98 -19.77 -0.98
CA ALA A 38 22.04 -20.76 0.08
C ALA A 38 21.32 -22.06 -0.32
N GLU A 39 20.14 -21.95 -0.89
CA GLU A 39 19.38 -23.07 -1.46
C GLU A 39 20.19 -23.85 -2.49
N LYS A 40 20.78 -23.12 -3.46
CA LYS A 40 21.59 -23.73 -4.53
C LYS A 40 22.84 -24.43 -4.02
N GLN A 41 23.50 -23.89 -2.99
CA GLN A 41 24.75 -24.43 -2.46
C GLN A 41 24.56 -25.55 -1.43
N SER A 42 23.52 -25.44 -0.62
CA SER A 42 23.21 -26.44 0.44
C SER A 42 22.35 -27.61 -0.04
N GLY A 43 21.60 -27.44 -1.13
CA GLY A 43 20.56 -28.38 -1.57
C GLY A 43 19.33 -28.42 -0.67
N VAL A 44 19.24 -27.51 0.32
CA VAL A 44 18.09 -27.41 1.23
C VAL A 44 17.08 -26.42 0.65
N GLU A 45 15.87 -26.87 0.41
CA GLU A 45 14.77 -26.03 -0.12
C GLU A 45 14.25 -25.07 0.97
N PHE A 46 14.05 -23.80 0.60
CA PHE A 46 13.48 -22.78 1.48
C PHE A 46 11.98 -22.56 1.21
N ILE A 47 11.23 -22.45 2.27
CA ILE A 47 9.85 -21.92 2.19
C ILE A 47 9.96 -20.39 2.08
N LYS A 48 9.59 -19.85 0.91
CA LYS A 48 9.70 -18.43 0.60
C LYS A 48 8.57 -17.64 1.30
N MET A 49 8.88 -16.87 2.32
CA MET A 49 7.94 -16.07 3.09
C MET A 49 8.29 -14.57 3.14
N GLU A 50 9.35 -14.16 2.44
CA GLU A 50 9.87 -12.80 2.43
C GLU A 50 9.05 -11.80 1.61
N MET A 51 8.16 -12.29 0.76
CA MET A 51 7.26 -11.44 -0.05
C MET A 51 5.81 -11.85 0.11
N GLY A 52 4.95 -10.89 0.39
CA GLY A 52 3.49 -11.07 0.41
C GLY A 52 2.90 -11.24 -0.98
N ILE A 53 3.14 -12.38 -1.62
CA ILE A 53 2.59 -12.71 -2.93
C ILE A 53 1.35 -13.58 -2.73
N PRO A 54 0.15 -13.16 -3.17
CA PRO A 54 -1.02 -14.03 -3.20
C PRO A 54 -0.70 -15.29 -4.01
N GLY A 55 -0.94 -16.47 -3.42
CA GLY A 55 -0.66 -17.75 -4.07
C GLY A 55 -1.75 -18.22 -5.04
N LEU A 56 -2.86 -17.50 -5.14
CA LEU A 56 -3.97 -17.82 -6.02
C LEU A 56 -3.76 -17.25 -7.42
N PRO A 57 -4.20 -17.94 -8.48
CA PRO A 57 -4.20 -17.37 -9.82
C PRO A 57 -5.17 -16.19 -9.90
N ALA A 58 -4.91 -15.28 -10.84
CA ALA A 58 -5.84 -14.20 -11.17
C ALA A 58 -7.18 -14.77 -11.67
N ALA A 59 -8.27 -14.05 -11.38
CA ALA A 59 -9.58 -14.48 -11.82
C ALA A 59 -9.64 -14.59 -13.36
N LYS A 60 -10.06 -15.75 -13.87
CA LYS A 60 -10.10 -16.07 -15.30
C LYS A 60 -10.87 -15.03 -16.11
N VAL A 61 -12.00 -14.53 -15.58
CA VAL A 61 -12.82 -13.49 -16.22
C VAL A 61 -12.03 -12.21 -16.47
N GLY A 62 -11.15 -11.80 -15.56
CA GLY A 62 -10.30 -10.61 -15.74
C GLY A 62 -9.24 -10.82 -16.81
N VAL A 63 -8.57 -11.98 -16.79
CA VAL A 63 -7.57 -12.35 -17.80
C VAL A 63 -8.19 -12.41 -19.20
N GLU A 64 -9.34 -13.05 -19.34
CA GLU A 64 -10.06 -13.14 -20.63
C GLU A 64 -10.53 -11.78 -21.13
N ALA A 65 -11.00 -10.90 -20.23
CA ALA A 65 -11.38 -9.53 -20.60
C ALA A 65 -10.18 -8.73 -21.11
N GLN A 66 -9.02 -8.84 -20.47
CA GLN A 66 -7.79 -8.19 -20.92
C GLN A 66 -7.34 -8.70 -22.29
N MET A 67 -7.31 -10.01 -22.48
CA MET A 67 -6.97 -10.62 -23.78
C MET A 67 -7.91 -10.15 -24.89
N LYS A 68 -9.19 -10.06 -24.62
CA LYS A 68 -10.20 -9.56 -25.56
C LYS A 68 -9.96 -8.08 -25.90
N ALA A 69 -9.68 -7.23 -24.90
CA ALA A 69 -9.40 -5.82 -25.10
C ALA A 69 -8.15 -5.61 -25.97
N LEU A 70 -7.07 -6.37 -25.72
CA LEU A 70 -5.85 -6.34 -26.53
C LEU A 70 -6.14 -6.80 -27.98
N GLY A 71 -6.92 -7.86 -28.16
CA GLY A 71 -7.34 -8.34 -29.49
C GLY A 71 -8.21 -7.32 -30.24
N ASN A 72 -8.91 -6.46 -29.54
CA ASN A 72 -9.70 -5.36 -30.12
C ASN A 72 -8.86 -4.09 -30.39
N GLY A 73 -7.55 -4.14 -30.19
CA GLY A 73 -6.65 -3.04 -30.55
C GLY A 73 -6.52 -1.94 -29.52
N ILE A 74 -6.92 -2.18 -28.25
CA ILE A 74 -6.83 -1.15 -27.17
C ILE A 74 -5.38 -0.63 -27.00
N ALA A 75 -4.37 -1.46 -27.30
CA ALA A 75 -2.96 -1.09 -27.22
C ALA A 75 -2.53 -0.01 -28.22
N ASN A 76 -3.35 0.26 -29.24
CA ASN A 76 -3.08 1.29 -30.25
C ASN A 76 -3.66 2.67 -29.88
N LEU A 77 -4.35 2.76 -28.74
CA LEU A 77 -5.06 3.97 -28.33
C LEU A 77 -4.35 4.61 -27.15
N TYR A 78 -4.25 5.94 -27.17
CA TYR A 78 -3.93 6.70 -25.98
C TYR A 78 -5.21 6.83 -25.12
N PRO A 79 -5.16 6.46 -23.83
CA PRO A 79 -6.27 6.74 -22.94
C PRO A 79 -6.44 8.26 -22.73
N ASP A 80 -7.61 8.68 -22.27
CA ASP A 80 -7.78 10.03 -21.75
C ASP A 80 -6.80 10.28 -20.60
N ILE A 81 -6.30 11.51 -20.47
CA ILE A 81 -5.34 11.91 -19.42
C ILE A 81 -5.88 11.59 -18.02
N GLN A 82 -7.21 11.72 -17.83
CA GLN A 82 -7.86 11.39 -16.55
C GLN A 82 -8.29 9.94 -16.42
N GLY A 83 -7.94 9.08 -17.37
CA GLY A 83 -8.35 7.69 -17.45
C GLY A 83 -9.66 7.47 -18.20
N LEU A 84 -9.93 6.22 -18.56
CA LEU A 84 -11.14 5.84 -19.30
C LEU A 84 -12.39 6.05 -18.43
N PRO A 85 -13.45 6.69 -18.96
CA PRO A 85 -14.70 6.91 -18.22
C PRO A 85 -15.31 5.61 -17.68
N GLU A 86 -15.25 4.53 -18.46
CA GLU A 86 -15.75 3.21 -18.06
C GLU A 86 -15.03 2.68 -16.83
N LEU A 87 -13.70 2.81 -16.77
CA LEU A 87 -12.91 2.39 -15.61
C LEU A 87 -13.22 3.22 -14.38
N LYS A 88 -13.38 4.55 -14.55
CA LYS A 88 -13.73 5.46 -13.45
C LYS A 88 -15.13 5.15 -12.89
N ASN A 89 -16.12 4.88 -13.76
CA ASN A 89 -17.46 4.47 -13.34
C ASN A 89 -17.43 3.14 -12.56
N GLU A 90 -16.66 2.15 -13.04
CA GLU A 90 -16.52 0.89 -12.34
C GLU A 90 -15.73 1.01 -11.04
N ALA A 91 -14.74 1.89 -10.96
CA ALA A 91 -14.03 2.19 -9.71
C ALA A 91 -14.97 2.82 -8.67
N SER A 92 -15.79 3.80 -9.07
CA SER A 92 -16.83 4.37 -8.22
C SER A 92 -17.82 3.30 -7.74
N ARG A 93 -18.33 2.46 -8.65
CA ARG A 93 -19.23 1.35 -8.32
C ARG A 93 -18.58 0.33 -7.38
N PHE A 94 -17.31 0.02 -7.58
CA PHE A 94 -16.53 -0.88 -6.72
C PHE A 94 -16.41 -0.32 -5.30
N VAL A 95 -16.05 0.94 -5.17
CA VAL A 95 -15.95 1.62 -3.88
C VAL A 95 -17.29 1.58 -3.15
N LYS A 96 -18.39 1.88 -3.83
CA LYS A 96 -19.74 1.76 -3.24
C LYS A 96 -20.04 0.34 -2.82
N ALA A 97 -19.72 -0.65 -3.66
CA ALA A 97 -20.07 -2.04 -3.44
C ALA A 97 -19.34 -2.66 -2.23
N PHE A 98 -18.07 -2.32 -2.00
CA PHE A 98 -17.22 -3.02 -1.03
C PHE A 98 -16.69 -2.14 0.11
N ILE A 99 -16.65 -0.83 -0.08
CA ILE A 99 -16.22 0.14 0.95
C ILE A 99 -17.42 0.87 1.55
N GLY A 100 -18.53 0.96 0.79
CA GLY A 100 -19.81 1.50 1.27
C GLY A 100 -19.84 3.01 1.38
N ILE A 101 -19.01 3.72 0.60
CA ILE A 101 -19.05 5.18 0.45
C ILE A 101 -19.34 5.55 -1.00
N ASP A 102 -19.87 6.74 -1.20
CA ASP A 102 -20.16 7.29 -2.53
C ASP A 102 -19.01 8.20 -2.98
N ILE A 103 -18.40 7.87 -4.11
CA ILE A 103 -17.36 8.68 -4.76
C ILE A 103 -17.83 8.92 -6.21
N ALA A 104 -17.83 10.16 -6.65
CA ALA A 104 -18.12 10.47 -8.05
C ALA A 104 -17.01 9.88 -8.97
N PRO A 105 -17.36 9.41 -10.18
CA PRO A 105 -16.35 8.88 -11.12
C PRO A 105 -15.22 9.88 -11.41
N GLU A 106 -15.50 11.18 -11.40
CA GLU A 106 -14.52 12.25 -11.57
C GLU A 106 -13.43 12.24 -10.47
N GLY A 107 -13.79 11.80 -9.27
CA GLY A 107 -12.85 11.62 -8.15
C GLY A 107 -12.00 10.35 -8.25
N CYS A 108 -12.26 9.46 -9.20
CA CYS A 108 -11.47 8.26 -9.43
C CYS A 108 -10.37 8.54 -10.45
N VAL A 109 -9.11 8.29 -10.07
CA VAL A 109 -7.93 8.51 -10.92
C VAL A 109 -7.20 7.18 -11.13
N PRO A 110 -7.33 6.56 -12.31
CA PRO A 110 -6.54 5.38 -12.67
C PRO A 110 -5.05 5.70 -12.72
N VAL A 111 -4.22 4.80 -12.17
CA VAL A 111 -2.76 4.94 -12.12
C VAL A 111 -2.09 3.61 -12.47
N CYS A 112 -0.84 3.65 -12.91
CA CYS A 112 -0.02 2.46 -13.14
C CYS A 112 0.52 1.93 -11.81
N GLY A 113 -0.32 1.16 -11.09
CA GLY A 113 -0.06 0.65 -9.76
C GLY A 113 -0.16 1.70 -8.65
N SER A 114 -0.38 1.24 -7.41
CA SER A 114 -0.50 2.11 -6.23
C SER A 114 0.77 2.94 -5.96
N MET A 115 1.93 2.49 -6.45
CA MET A 115 3.19 3.22 -6.32
C MET A 115 3.20 4.55 -7.09
N GLN A 116 2.61 4.59 -8.29
CA GLN A 116 2.40 5.86 -9.00
C GLN A 116 1.40 6.74 -8.25
N GLY A 117 0.34 6.12 -7.73
CA GLY A 117 -0.67 6.81 -6.93
C GLY A 117 -0.07 7.48 -5.69
N THR A 118 0.75 6.75 -4.91
CA THR A 118 1.43 7.32 -3.74
C THR A 118 2.38 8.44 -4.12
N PHE A 119 3.19 8.25 -5.16
CA PHE A 119 4.13 9.27 -5.63
C PHE A 119 3.43 10.57 -6.03
N ALA A 120 2.39 10.47 -6.86
CA ALA A 120 1.60 11.63 -7.31
C ALA A 120 0.90 12.32 -6.13
N SER A 121 0.33 11.54 -5.21
CA SER A 121 -0.35 12.08 -4.02
C SER A 121 0.62 12.80 -3.10
N PHE A 122 1.81 12.24 -2.83
CA PHE A 122 2.83 12.90 -2.03
C PHE A 122 3.27 14.22 -2.64
N LEU A 123 3.55 14.22 -3.95
CA LEU A 123 3.93 15.43 -4.66
C LEU A 123 2.85 16.50 -4.57
N THR A 124 1.59 16.13 -4.79
CA THR A 124 0.46 17.06 -4.74
C THR A 124 0.24 17.58 -3.32
N CYS A 125 0.15 16.71 -2.32
CA CYS A 125 -0.11 17.12 -0.94
C CYS A 125 1.00 18.03 -0.38
N SER A 126 2.27 17.71 -0.66
CA SER A 126 3.40 18.49 -0.14
C SER A 126 3.58 19.86 -0.80
N GLN A 127 2.91 20.10 -1.94
CA GLN A 127 2.98 21.37 -2.66
C GLN A 127 1.68 22.18 -2.61
N ALA A 128 0.60 21.63 -2.06
CA ALA A 128 -0.70 22.29 -2.01
C ALA A 128 -0.70 23.52 -1.09
N ASP A 129 0.02 23.47 0.03
CA ASP A 129 0.20 24.57 0.97
C ASP A 129 1.66 24.66 1.39
N SER A 130 2.31 25.78 1.10
CA SER A 130 3.72 26.01 1.42
C SER A 130 4.05 25.98 2.92
N LYS A 131 3.06 26.04 3.80
CA LYS A 131 3.20 25.92 5.25
C LYS A 131 3.16 24.47 5.71
N LYS A 132 2.61 23.58 4.90
CA LYS A 132 2.39 22.15 5.21
C LYS A 132 3.27 21.29 4.31
N ASP A 133 4.52 21.11 4.71
CA ASP A 133 5.57 20.46 3.91
C ASP A 133 5.97 19.06 4.42
N THR A 134 5.28 18.55 5.44
CA THR A 134 5.66 17.34 6.15
C THR A 134 4.56 16.27 6.05
N VAL A 135 4.93 15.04 5.70
CA VAL A 135 4.05 13.87 5.69
C VAL A 135 4.21 13.09 7.00
N LEU A 136 3.11 12.76 7.67
CA LEU A 136 3.12 11.97 8.91
C LEU A 136 2.73 10.52 8.64
N PHE A 137 3.60 9.57 8.97
CA PHE A 137 3.31 8.13 8.89
C PHE A 137 2.85 7.56 10.22
N ILE A 138 1.76 6.83 10.19
CA ILE A 138 1.36 5.92 11.27
C ILE A 138 2.02 4.57 10.98
N ASP A 139 3.17 4.33 11.59
CA ASP A 139 4.01 3.15 11.39
C ASP A 139 3.56 1.94 12.23
N PRO A 140 4.01 0.71 11.86
CA PRO A 140 4.87 0.38 10.72
C PRO A 140 4.16 0.56 9.38
N GLY A 141 4.91 0.86 8.33
CA GLY A 141 4.38 1.10 6.99
C GLY A 141 5.26 0.55 5.87
N PHE A 142 4.79 0.65 4.64
CA PHE A 142 5.51 0.17 3.48
C PHE A 142 6.75 1.07 3.21
N PRO A 143 7.99 0.53 3.26
CA PRO A 143 9.21 1.35 3.28
C PRO A 143 9.40 2.19 2.02
N VAL A 144 8.88 1.73 0.87
CA VAL A 144 9.07 2.40 -0.42
C VAL A 144 8.37 3.76 -0.46
N GLN A 145 7.28 3.95 0.29
CA GLN A 145 6.61 5.25 0.39
C GLN A 145 7.54 6.32 0.99
N LYS A 146 8.31 5.96 2.03
CA LYS A 146 9.32 6.86 2.62
C LYS A 146 10.49 7.12 1.67
N MET A 147 10.90 6.10 0.90
CA MET A 147 11.91 6.28 -0.16
C MET A 147 11.45 7.25 -1.24
N GLN A 148 10.18 7.24 -1.63
CA GLN A 148 9.62 8.22 -2.57
C GLN A 148 9.76 9.65 -2.02
N LEU A 149 9.42 9.88 -0.76
CA LEU A 149 9.58 11.19 -0.12
C LEU A 149 11.05 11.64 -0.07
N GLN A 150 11.96 10.72 0.24
CA GLN A 150 13.40 11.00 0.25
C GLN A 150 13.89 11.45 -1.13
N VAL A 151 13.47 10.77 -2.21
CA VAL A 151 13.82 11.14 -3.59
C VAL A 151 13.24 12.51 -3.96
N MET A 152 12.03 12.82 -3.51
CA MET A 152 11.40 14.12 -3.75
C MET A 152 11.91 15.25 -2.85
N GLY A 153 12.73 14.95 -1.82
CA GLY A 153 13.17 15.94 -0.83
C GLY A 153 12.06 16.40 0.11
N VAL A 154 10.97 15.63 0.24
CA VAL A 154 9.84 15.96 1.11
C VAL A 154 10.11 15.42 2.51
N LYS A 155 9.83 16.27 3.52
CA LYS A 155 9.98 15.90 4.93
C LYS A 155 8.92 14.88 5.35
N TYR A 156 9.29 14.02 6.29
CA TYR A 156 8.32 13.15 6.93
C TYR A 156 8.64 12.93 8.41
N GLU A 157 7.60 12.65 9.18
CA GLU A 157 7.66 12.23 10.57
C GLU A 157 6.93 10.90 10.73
N THR A 158 7.20 10.18 11.82
CA THR A 158 6.62 8.85 12.05
C THR A 158 6.33 8.63 13.53
N PHE A 159 5.33 7.79 13.83
CA PHE A 159 5.17 7.17 15.15
C PHE A 159 4.62 5.75 15.01
N ASP A 160 4.99 4.88 15.95
CA ASP A 160 4.56 3.49 15.96
C ASP A 160 3.16 3.36 16.58
N VAL A 161 2.20 2.84 15.81
CA VAL A 161 0.81 2.66 16.24
C VAL A 161 0.64 1.66 17.39
N TYR A 162 1.58 0.72 17.58
CA TYR A 162 1.49 -0.25 18.67
C TYR A 162 1.45 0.40 20.05
N SER A 163 2.16 1.49 20.21
CA SER A 163 2.19 2.24 21.47
C SER A 163 1.00 3.17 21.65
N TYR A 164 0.23 3.39 20.59
CA TYR A 164 -0.82 4.43 20.56
C TYR A 164 -2.13 3.93 19.93
N ARG A 165 -2.69 2.83 20.43
CA ARG A 165 -3.99 2.31 20.01
C ARG A 165 -5.14 2.95 20.80
N GLY A 166 -6.35 2.96 20.20
CA GLY A 166 -7.56 3.52 20.81
C GLY A 166 -7.44 5.02 21.07
N GLU A 167 -7.84 5.47 22.26
CA GLU A 167 -7.85 6.90 22.63
C GLU A 167 -6.48 7.56 22.52
N ARG A 168 -5.40 6.83 22.84
CA ARG A 168 -4.02 7.36 22.75
C ARG A 168 -3.59 7.69 21.31
N LEU A 169 -4.25 7.11 20.29
CA LEU A 169 -3.99 7.44 18.89
C LEU A 169 -4.34 8.91 18.61
N GLY A 170 -5.49 9.36 19.11
CA GLY A 170 -5.93 10.75 18.93
C GLY A 170 -4.96 11.76 19.53
N GLU A 171 -4.57 11.55 20.79
CA GLU A 171 -3.63 12.43 21.50
C GLU A 171 -2.27 12.50 20.76
N LYS A 172 -1.77 11.33 20.33
CA LYS A 172 -0.50 11.25 19.61
C LYS A 172 -0.56 11.93 18.25
N LEU A 173 -1.59 11.67 17.47
CA LEU A 173 -1.79 12.28 16.16
C LEU A 173 -1.93 13.80 16.28
N GLU A 174 -2.74 14.27 17.22
CA GLU A 174 -2.94 15.69 17.45
C GLU A 174 -1.67 16.42 17.88
N SER A 175 -0.76 15.74 18.60
CA SER A 175 0.53 16.33 19.00
C SER A 175 1.42 16.71 17.81
N TYR A 176 1.27 16.03 16.67
CA TYR A 176 1.93 16.39 15.41
C TYR A 176 1.14 17.48 14.66
N LEU A 177 -0.17 17.29 14.53
CA LEU A 177 -1.02 18.20 13.75
C LEU A 177 -1.04 19.64 14.29
N LYS A 178 -0.93 19.81 15.61
CA LYS A 178 -0.81 21.13 16.26
C LYS A 178 0.42 21.93 15.83
N GLN A 179 1.43 21.29 15.26
CA GLN A 179 2.61 21.98 14.72
C GLN A 179 2.29 22.79 13.45
N GLY A 180 1.19 22.44 12.76
CA GLY A 180 0.69 23.18 11.61
C GLY A 180 1.42 22.92 10.29
N ASN A 181 2.38 21.98 10.26
CA ASN A 181 3.21 21.66 9.09
C ASN A 181 2.84 20.34 8.40
N ILE A 182 1.88 19.58 8.92
CA ILE A 182 1.48 18.28 8.36
C ILE A 182 0.53 18.47 7.17
N CYS A 183 0.97 18.07 5.98
CA CYS A 183 0.14 18.08 4.77
C CYS A 183 -0.68 16.79 4.60
N ALA A 184 -0.10 15.64 4.98
CA ALA A 184 -0.76 14.36 4.83
C ALA A 184 -0.46 13.42 5.99
N ILE A 185 -1.43 12.54 6.31
CA ILE A 185 -1.34 11.43 7.25
C ILE A 185 -1.41 10.14 6.42
N VAL A 186 -0.46 9.21 6.60
CA VAL A 186 -0.34 8.00 5.78
C VAL A 186 -0.35 6.75 6.64
N TYR A 187 -1.15 5.77 6.25
CA TYR A 187 -1.15 4.42 6.83
C TYR A 187 -1.75 3.42 5.84
N SER A 188 -1.52 2.12 6.04
CA SER A 188 -2.23 1.06 5.32
C SER A 188 -3.21 0.31 6.23
N ASN A 189 -4.35 -0.14 5.66
CA ASN A 189 -5.43 -0.79 6.42
C ASN A 189 -6.16 -1.88 5.60
N PRO A 190 -5.90 -3.17 5.82
CA PRO A 190 -4.94 -3.78 6.76
C PRO A 190 -3.50 -3.33 6.53
N ASN A 191 -2.73 -3.29 7.61
CA ASN A 191 -1.37 -2.76 7.58
C ASN A 191 -0.34 -3.76 7.02
N ASN A 192 0.58 -3.26 6.23
CA ASN A 192 1.81 -3.95 5.84
C ASN A 192 3.01 -3.30 6.57
N PRO A 193 3.80 -4.05 7.40
CA PRO A 193 3.84 -5.51 7.53
C PRO A 193 3.09 -6.07 8.74
N SER A 194 2.52 -5.26 9.61
CA SER A 194 2.07 -5.68 10.94
C SER A 194 0.73 -6.42 10.96
N TRP A 195 -0.04 -6.34 9.88
CA TRP A 195 -1.42 -6.81 9.77
C TRP A 195 -2.39 -6.18 10.77
N ILE A 196 -2.03 -5.06 11.38
CA ILE A 196 -2.95 -4.27 12.20
C ILE A 196 -4.08 -3.77 11.29
N CYS A 197 -5.31 -3.96 11.75
CA CYS A 197 -6.47 -3.29 11.17
C CYS A 197 -6.94 -2.22 12.17
N LEU A 198 -7.03 -0.98 11.71
CA LEU A 198 -7.61 0.10 12.48
C LEU A 198 -9.12 -0.14 12.62
N ASN A 199 -9.65 0.11 13.78
CA ASN A 199 -11.08 -0.01 14.04
C ASN A 199 -11.83 1.28 13.67
N GLU A 200 -13.17 1.24 13.69
CA GLU A 200 -14.03 2.35 13.30
C GLU A 200 -13.79 3.62 14.16
N GLU A 201 -13.54 3.46 15.47
CA GLU A 201 -13.28 4.61 16.38
C GLU A 201 -11.91 5.24 16.10
N GLU A 202 -10.89 4.43 15.79
CA GLU A 202 -9.58 4.92 15.40
C GLU A 202 -9.66 5.68 14.06
N LEU A 203 -10.36 5.14 13.07
CA LEU A 203 -10.58 5.79 11.78
C LEU A 203 -11.39 7.09 11.91
N LYS A 204 -12.41 7.09 12.75
CA LYS A 204 -13.19 8.28 13.08
C LYS A 204 -12.32 9.38 13.69
N THR A 205 -11.49 9.01 14.65
CA THR A 205 -10.54 9.95 15.30
C THR A 205 -9.58 10.53 14.27
N ILE A 206 -8.99 9.70 13.39
CA ILE A 206 -8.10 10.17 12.32
C ILE A 206 -8.86 11.14 11.40
N GLY A 207 -10.06 10.78 10.94
CA GLY A 207 -10.85 11.61 10.04
C GLY A 207 -11.24 12.95 10.65
N GLN A 208 -11.69 12.96 11.90
CA GLN A 208 -12.04 14.20 12.61
C GLN A 208 -10.85 15.14 12.77
N LEU A 209 -9.70 14.60 13.17
CA LEU A 209 -8.46 15.39 13.29
C LEU A 209 -7.97 15.88 11.93
N ALA A 210 -8.06 15.06 10.89
CA ALA A 210 -7.70 15.46 9.53
C ALA A 210 -8.56 16.67 9.06
N THR A 211 -9.86 16.63 9.31
CA THR A 211 -10.75 17.76 9.01
C THR A 211 -10.42 18.99 9.86
N GLN A 212 -10.21 18.81 11.16
CA GLN A 212 -9.94 19.93 12.09
C GLN A 212 -8.64 20.66 11.74
N TYR A 213 -7.61 19.94 11.32
CA TYR A 213 -6.28 20.50 11.02
C TYR A 213 -6.02 20.64 9.52
N ASP A 214 -7.04 20.40 8.69
CA ASP A 214 -6.95 20.50 7.23
C ASP A 214 -5.75 19.71 6.68
N ALA A 215 -5.63 18.44 7.07
CA ALA A 215 -4.64 17.49 6.57
C ALA A 215 -5.34 16.44 5.68
N ILE A 216 -4.65 15.95 4.66
CA ILE A 216 -5.15 14.88 3.79
C ILE A 216 -4.80 13.53 4.41
N VAL A 217 -5.75 12.61 4.47
CA VAL A 217 -5.48 11.22 4.86
C VAL A 217 -5.25 10.37 3.62
N MET A 218 -4.05 9.84 3.47
CA MET A 218 -3.71 8.86 2.43
C MET A 218 -3.85 7.46 3.04
N GLU A 219 -4.99 6.82 2.79
CA GLU A 219 -5.27 5.46 3.25
C GLU A 219 -4.90 4.45 2.18
N ASP A 220 -3.84 3.66 2.43
CA ASP A 220 -3.37 2.62 1.53
C ASP A 220 -4.16 1.32 1.77
N LEU A 221 -5.07 1.01 0.86
CA LEU A 221 -5.92 -0.17 0.85
C LEU A 221 -5.39 -1.28 -0.08
N ALA A 222 -4.07 -1.39 -0.25
CA ALA A 222 -3.48 -2.45 -1.08
C ALA A 222 -3.89 -3.86 -0.61
N TYR A 223 -4.18 -4.04 0.68
CA TYR A 223 -4.69 -5.28 1.28
C TYR A 223 -6.20 -5.24 1.52
N PHE A 224 -6.92 -4.50 0.70
CA PHE A 224 -8.38 -4.42 0.70
C PHE A 224 -9.03 -5.81 0.83
N ALA A 225 -10.10 -5.91 1.62
CA ALA A 225 -10.87 -7.11 1.88
C ALA A 225 -10.10 -8.30 2.49
N MET A 226 -8.87 -8.11 2.95
CA MET A 226 -8.05 -9.18 3.54
C MET A 226 -8.07 -9.18 5.08
N ASP A 227 -9.01 -8.50 5.72
CA ASP A 227 -9.34 -8.70 7.14
C ASP A 227 -10.23 -9.94 7.28
N PHE A 228 -9.62 -11.13 7.44
CA PHE A 228 -10.31 -12.41 7.50
C PHE A 228 -11.16 -12.64 8.76
N ARG A 229 -11.23 -11.68 9.66
CA ARG A 229 -12.16 -11.67 10.80
C ARG A 229 -13.59 -11.32 10.38
N ARG A 230 -13.76 -10.81 9.15
CA ARG A 230 -15.04 -10.35 8.59
C ARG A 230 -15.24 -10.93 7.20
N ASP A 231 -16.47 -11.20 6.81
CA ASP A 231 -16.83 -11.54 5.43
C ASP A 231 -17.08 -10.23 4.65
N LEU A 232 -16.07 -9.75 3.96
CA LEU A 232 -16.11 -8.54 3.14
C LEU A 232 -16.38 -8.84 1.65
N SER A 233 -16.80 -10.06 1.32
CA SER A 233 -16.96 -10.52 -0.06
C SER A 233 -18.28 -10.14 -0.73
N LYS A 234 -19.24 -9.62 0.04
CA LYS A 234 -20.61 -9.36 -0.44
C LYS A 234 -20.77 -7.93 -0.94
N PRO A 235 -20.91 -7.72 -2.27
CA PRO A 235 -21.08 -6.38 -2.80
C PRO A 235 -22.40 -5.76 -2.34
N PHE A 236 -22.39 -4.47 -2.00
CA PHE A 236 -23.52 -3.66 -1.58
C PHE A 236 -24.20 -4.10 -0.26
N LEU A 237 -23.56 -4.98 0.48
CA LEU A 237 -24.06 -5.47 1.76
C LEU A 237 -22.98 -5.36 2.85
N PRO A 238 -23.33 -4.87 4.06
CA PRO A 238 -22.38 -4.86 5.17
C PRO A 238 -22.03 -6.29 5.62
N PRO A 239 -20.87 -6.48 6.28
CA PRO A 239 -19.92 -5.45 6.61
C PRO A 239 -19.09 -4.99 5.41
N TYR A 240 -18.74 -3.70 5.38
CA TYR A 240 -17.84 -3.14 4.39
C TYR A 240 -16.40 -3.05 4.92
N GLN A 241 -15.43 -2.86 4.01
CA GLN A 241 -14.07 -2.49 4.39
C GLN A 241 -14.13 -1.20 5.22
N PRO A 242 -13.61 -1.18 6.46
CA PRO A 242 -13.48 0.05 7.22
C PRO A 242 -12.57 1.05 6.51
N THR A 243 -12.97 2.32 6.51
CA THR A 243 -12.21 3.40 5.86
C THR A 243 -12.43 4.74 6.54
N VAL A 244 -11.40 5.59 6.49
CA VAL A 244 -11.48 6.97 6.94
C VAL A 244 -12.47 7.81 6.14
N GLY A 245 -12.72 7.46 4.87
CA GLY A 245 -13.65 8.16 3.98
C GLY A 245 -15.11 8.22 4.45
N ARG A 246 -15.45 7.58 5.59
CA ARG A 246 -16.75 7.74 6.26
C ARG A 246 -16.78 8.91 7.25
N TYR A 247 -15.62 9.47 7.59
CA TYR A 247 -15.48 10.40 8.71
C TYR A 247 -14.86 11.74 8.31
N THR A 248 -14.42 11.87 7.07
CA THR A 248 -13.84 13.10 6.51
C THR A 248 -13.95 13.09 5.01
N ASP A 249 -13.96 14.26 4.39
CA ASP A 249 -13.81 14.42 2.94
C ASP A 249 -12.34 14.69 2.54
N ASN A 250 -11.44 14.85 3.51
CA ASN A 250 -10.02 15.08 3.30
C ASN A 250 -9.27 13.75 3.17
N TYR A 251 -9.54 12.97 2.13
CA TYR A 251 -8.89 11.67 1.95
C TYR A 251 -8.50 11.35 0.51
N ILE A 252 -7.52 10.48 0.38
CA ILE A 252 -7.15 9.76 -0.85
C ILE A 252 -7.10 8.28 -0.51
N LEU A 253 -7.94 7.47 -1.15
CA LEU A 253 -7.89 6.00 -1.03
C LEU A 253 -7.04 5.42 -2.15
N LEU A 254 -6.03 4.65 -1.79
CA LEU A 254 -5.14 3.97 -2.72
C LEU A 254 -5.56 2.49 -2.80
N ILE A 255 -6.24 2.11 -3.88
CA ILE A 255 -6.82 0.77 -4.04
C ILE A 255 -6.08 0.05 -5.16
N SER A 256 -5.70 -1.21 -4.92
CA SER A 256 -5.03 -2.06 -5.91
C SER A 256 -5.68 -3.44 -6.01
N GLY A 257 -5.75 -3.97 -7.23
CA GLY A 257 -6.17 -5.35 -7.49
C GLY A 257 -5.07 -6.39 -7.22
N SER A 258 -3.82 -5.96 -6.99
CA SER A 258 -2.65 -6.84 -6.91
C SER A 258 -2.72 -7.89 -5.81
N LYS A 259 -3.37 -7.59 -4.69
CA LYS A 259 -3.46 -8.50 -3.54
C LYS A 259 -4.81 -9.21 -3.47
N ALA A 260 -5.91 -8.46 -3.39
CA ALA A 260 -7.25 -9.04 -3.23
C ALA A 260 -7.69 -9.91 -4.43
N PHE A 261 -7.27 -9.56 -5.63
CA PHE A 261 -7.65 -10.28 -6.86
C PHE A 261 -6.51 -11.03 -7.52
N SER A 262 -5.30 -11.05 -6.94
CA SER A 262 -4.09 -11.62 -7.55
C SER A 262 -3.85 -11.10 -8.99
N TYR A 263 -4.30 -9.87 -9.29
CA TYR A 263 -4.25 -9.28 -10.63
C TYR A 263 -3.23 -8.15 -10.66
N ARG A 264 -2.10 -8.39 -11.34
CA ARG A 264 -0.90 -7.53 -11.30
C ARG A 264 -0.45 -7.08 -12.69
N SER A 265 -1.38 -6.89 -13.61
CA SER A 265 -1.03 -6.56 -14.98
C SER A 265 -0.26 -5.23 -15.10
N GLU A 266 -0.52 -4.29 -14.22
CA GLU A 266 0.15 -3.00 -14.18
C GLU A 266 1.59 -3.04 -13.68
N GLU A 267 1.97 -4.04 -12.87
CA GLU A 267 3.31 -4.17 -12.32
C GLU A 267 4.29 -4.88 -13.28
N HIS A 268 3.79 -5.70 -14.19
CA HIS A 268 4.64 -6.46 -15.13
C HIS A 268 5.33 -5.60 -16.20
N THR A 269 4.79 -4.43 -16.53
CA THR A 269 5.41 -3.54 -17.49
C THR A 269 6.67 -2.87 -16.97
N SER A 270 6.85 -2.76 -15.65
CA SER A 270 8.05 -2.20 -15.04
C SER A 270 9.18 -3.22 -14.86
N GLU A 271 8.89 -4.53 -14.79
CA GLU A 271 9.89 -5.59 -14.65
C GLU A 271 10.52 -6.00 -16.00
N LEU A 272 9.84 -5.74 -17.11
CA LEU A 272 10.36 -6.02 -18.46
C LEU A 272 11.38 -4.96 -18.96
N GLN A 273 11.57 -3.87 -18.22
CA GLN A 273 12.51 -2.79 -18.55
C GLN A 273 13.82 -2.84 -17.75
N SER A 274 14.04 -3.85 -16.90
CA SER A 274 15.26 -3.96 -16.08
C SER A 274 16.22 -5.03 -16.56
#